data_800005b6825e33b0b5c48cca25a26894
#
_entry.id   800005b6825e33b0b5c48cca25a26894
#
_cell.length_a   1.000
_cell.length_b   1.000
_cell.length_c   1.000
_cell.angle_alpha   90.00
_cell.angle_beta   90.00
_cell.angle_gamma   90.00
#
_symmetry.space_group_name_H-M   'P 1'
#
loop_
_entity.id
_entity.type
_entity.pdbx_description
1 polymer ?
#
loop_
_entity_poly.entity_id
_entity_poly.type
_entity_poly.pdbx_seq_one_letter_code
_entity_poly.pdbx_strand_id
1 'polypeptide(L)'
;DTVVETAINEIKYLFKIDRCSFSWFQPNVEPPIWETIKESKNSSLPSLIGRHSIDKVGSVTDLFIKQEILQIDDVSKCQEPIHRKFLESLGVKSEIVLPIQTRSGQIGVIVCGHWTETRPWTQSEVELLQAVIDQLAIAINQADLYAETQQTALNAQKQAEQIEQTLQQLQITQSRLVHSEKMSGLGQLVAGVAHEINNPVNFIYGNLIHASNYTEEILNLLKLYEEEYPEPTEEIQEEIEAIDIDFLVSDLPKLMKSMMVGADRIREIVQSLRTFSRLDEAEMKTVDIHEGIESTLMILQHRLKPKHEHHGIEVIKQYENLPEVVCFAGQLNQVFMNLLANAIDALEEGLIKGDVSTPQIKITTEILNNDYIAIHIIDNGTGIPEEIQQKLFDPFFTTKPIGVGTGLGLSISYQIIVDRHGGQLHCFSKSGEGTEFVIEIPITQPGNS
;
A
#
# COMPACT_ATOMS: atom_id res chain seq x y z
N ASP A 1 18.40 36.60 -17.37
CA ASP A 1 19.77 37.03 -17.76
C ASP A 1 19.93 37.23 -19.26
N THR A 2 19.48 36.32 -20.10
CA THR A 2 19.58 36.40 -21.57
C THR A 2 18.81 37.58 -22.17
N VAL A 3 17.63 37.88 -21.61
CA VAL A 3 16.77 39.00 -22.07
C VAL A 3 17.45 40.34 -21.83
N VAL A 4 18.03 40.55 -20.67
CA VAL A 4 18.76 41.77 -20.29
C VAL A 4 20.02 41.92 -21.18
N GLU A 5 20.77 40.85 -21.39
CA GLU A 5 21.98 40.85 -22.21
C GLU A 5 21.66 41.21 -23.67
N THR A 6 20.61 40.63 -24.22
CA THR A 6 20.17 40.97 -25.58
C THR A 6 19.76 42.45 -25.68
N ALA A 7 18.96 42.93 -24.69
CA ALA A 7 18.48 44.32 -24.68
C ALA A 7 19.61 45.33 -24.64
N ILE A 8 20.60 45.18 -23.75
CA ILE A 8 21.73 46.13 -23.65
C ILE A 8 22.63 46.10 -24.89
N ASN A 9 22.77 44.94 -25.54
CA ASN A 9 23.52 44.81 -26.79
C ASN A 9 22.83 45.57 -27.94
N GLU A 10 21.51 45.37 -28.07
CA GLU A 10 20.71 46.06 -29.10
C GLU A 10 20.66 47.57 -28.87
N ILE A 11 20.45 48.01 -27.61
CA ILE A 11 20.47 49.44 -27.25
C ILE A 11 21.82 50.05 -27.63
N LYS A 12 22.93 49.41 -27.24
CA LYS A 12 24.26 49.91 -27.59
C LYS A 12 24.44 50.05 -29.10
N TYR A 13 24.00 49.07 -29.87
CA TYR A 13 24.16 49.06 -31.32
C TYR A 13 23.29 50.13 -32.01
N LEU A 14 21.98 50.20 -31.65
CA LEU A 14 21.03 51.10 -32.28
C LEU A 14 21.34 52.58 -32.00
N PHE A 15 21.70 52.91 -30.75
CA PHE A 15 22.01 54.30 -30.37
C PHE A 15 23.45 54.68 -30.56
N LYS A 16 24.31 53.75 -31.03
CA LYS A 16 25.74 53.98 -31.28
C LYS A 16 26.47 54.56 -30.08
N ILE A 17 26.13 54.07 -28.87
CA ILE A 17 26.75 54.50 -27.62
C ILE A 17 27.98 53.66 -27.29
N ASP A 18 28.86 54.21 -26.47
CA ASP A 18 30.10 53.53 -26.13
C ASP A 18 29.89 52.42 -25.11
N ARG A 19 28.87 52.56 -24.23
CA ARG A 19 28.47 51.55 -23.23
C ARG A 19 27.00 51.62 -22.95
N CYS A 20 26.41 50.42 -22.77
CA CYS A 20 25.14 50.21 -22.13
C CYS A 20 25.31 49.14 -21.04
N SER A 21 24.84 49.40 -19.82
CA SER A 21 24.93 48.49 -18.69
C SER A 21 23.62 48.38 -17.94
N PHE A 22 23.43 47.25 -17.27
CA PHE A 22 22.27 47.01 -16.40
C PHE A 22 22.75 46.72 -14.97
N SER A 23 22.11 47.40 -14.00
CA SER A 23 22.44 47.23 -12.59
C SER A 23 21.17 47.06 -11.74
N TRP A 24 21.22 46.19 -10.74
CA TRP A 24 20.21 46.08 -9.72
C TRP A 24 20.55 46.86 -8.48
N PHE A 25 19.55 47.46 -7.86
CA PHE A 25 19.70 48.07 -6.53
C PHE A 25 19.54 46.98 -5.48
N GLN A 26 20.50 46.98 -4.53
CA GLN A 26 20.54 46.05 -3.40
C GLN A 26 20.39 46.84 -2.09
N PRO A 27 19.15 47.12 -1.65
CA PRO A 27 18.92 47.97 -0.45
C PRO A 27 19.25 47.25 0.85
N ASN A 28 19.28 45.93 0.89
CA ASN A 28 19.48 45.11 2.08
C ASN A 28 20.94 44.83 2.41
N VAL A 29 21.88 45.44 1.68
CA VAL A 29 23.33 45.36 1.93
C VAL A 29 23.76 46.66 2.62
N GLU A 30 24.64 46.62 3.62
CA GLU A 30 25.14 47.77 4.29
C GLU A 30 26.62 48.06 3.90
N PRO A 31 26.92 49.22 3.33
CA PRO A 31 25.98 50.22 2.77
C PRO A 31 25.25 49.68 1.53
N PRO A 32 24.05 50.22 1.21
CA PRO A 32 23.33 49.82 -0.01
C PRO A 32 24.19 50.04 -1.25
N ILE A 33 24.00 49.16 -2.26
CA ILE A 33 24.84 49.15 -3.45
C ILE A 33 23.99 49.04 -4.74
N TRP A 34 24.59 49.51 -5.81
CA TRP A 34 24.21 49.13 -7.17
C TRP A 34 25.12 48.00 -7.63
N GLU A 35 24.56 46.89 -8.07
CA GLU A 35 25.29 45.76 -8.61
C GLU A 35 25.10 45.68 -10.12
N THR A 36 26.13 46.02 -10.88
CA THR A 36 26.13 45.90 -12.33
C THR A 36 26.34 44.46 -12.70
N ILE A 37 25.34 43.86 -13.29
CA ILE A 37 25.31 42.41 -13.62
C ILE A 37 25.62 42.12 -15.08
N LYS A 38 25.33 43.09 -15.97
CA LYS A 38 25.58 42.98 -17.44
C LYS A 38 26.02 44.29 -18.01
N GLU A 39 26.94 44.21 -18.97
CA GLU A 39 27.38 45.39 -19.73
C GLU A 39 27.66 44.99 -21.20
N SER A 40 27.37 45.92 -22.12
CA SER A 40 27.82 45.93 -23.52
C SER A 40 28.64 47.18 -23.73
N LYS A 41 29.92 47.07 -24.07
CA LYS A 41 30.86 48.19 -24.13
C LYS A 41 31.83 48.09 -25.31
N ASN A 42 32.46 49.22 -25.68
CA ASN A 42 33.59 49.19 -26.57
C ASN A 42 34.79 48.51 -25.90
N SER A 43 35.54 47.73 -26.67
CA SER A 43 36.65 46.90 -26.15
C SER A 43 37.74 47.68 -25.39
N SER A 44 37.88 48.96 -25.70
CA SER A 44 38.87 49.85 -25.05
C SER A 44 38.48 50.33 -23.64
N LEU A 45 37.20 50.18 -23.26
CA LEU A 45 36.70 50.63 -21.96
C LEU A 45 36.91 49.58 -20.88
N PRO A 46 37.22 50.00 -19.63
CA PRO A 46 37.29 49.08 -18.49
C PRO A 46 35.93 48.52 -18.18
N SER A 47 35.85 47.36 -17.52
CA SER A 47 34.55 46.77 -17.06
C SER A 47 34.01 47.51 -15.87
N LEU A 48 32.68 47.69 -15.84
CA LEU A 48 31.93 48.20 -14.69
C LEU A 48 31.11 47.09 -14.01
N ILE A 49 31.24 45.85 -14.44
CA ILE A 49 30.59 44.72 -13.76
C ILE A 49 31.11 44.65 -12.31
N GLY A 50 30.18 44.58 -11.35
CA GLY A 50 30.50 44.51 -9.95
C GLY A 50 29.64 45.46 -9.08
N ARG A 51 30.13 45.71 -7.86
CA ARG A 51 29.38 46.42 -6.80
C ARG A 51 29.86 47.87 -6.68
N HIS A 52 28.88 48.77 -6.68
CA HIS A 52 29.13 50.22 -6.55
C HIS A 52 28.35 50.75 -5.38
N SER A 53 29.04 51.30 -4.34
CA SER A 53 28.38 51.89 -3.18
C SER A 53 27.58 53.12 -3.59
N ILE A 54 26.41 53.30 -2.97
CA ILE A 54 25.57 54.50 -3.16
C ILE A 54 26.31 55.77 -2.78
N ASP A 55 27.27 55.75 -1.82
CA ASP A 55 28.08 56.88 -1.44
C ASP A 55 28.91 57.44 -2.58
N LYS A 56 29.27 56.59 -3.55
CA LYS A 56 30.00 56.97 -4.77
C LYS A 56 29.09 57.48 -5.88
N VAL A 57 27.85 56.88 -5.97
CA VAL A 57 26.87 57.24 -6.99
C VAL A 57 26.18 58.57 -6.64
N GLY A 58 26.01 58.87 -5.32
CA GLY A 58 25.45 60.12 -4.86
C GLY A 58 23.92 60.11 -4.72
N SER A 59 23.34 61.29 -4.49
CA SER A 59 21.91 61.48 -4.27
C SER A 59 21.03 61.17 -5.45
N VAL A 60 21.60 60.95 -6.64
CA VAL A 60 20.86 60.53 -7.86
C VAL A 60 20.16 59.14 -7.70
N THR A 61 20.61 58.34 -6.73
CA THR A 61 19.95 57.10 -6.37
C THR A 61 18.46 57.30 -6.02
N ASP A 62 18.14 58.41 -5.35
CA ASP A 62 16.74 58.72 -4.98
C ASP A 62 15.85 58.99 -6.20
N LEU A 63 16.40 59.49 -7.32
CA LEU A 63 15.69 59.68 -8.58
C LEU A 63 15.31 58.31 -9.16
N PHE A 64 16.23 57.34 -9.15
CA PHE A 64 16.01 56.02 -9.69
C PHE A 64 14.99 55.22 -8.87
N ILE A 65 14.97 55.38 -7.58
CA ILE A 65 13.95 54.79 -6.69
C ILE A 65 12.56 55.38 -7.02
N LYS A 66 12.51 56.67 -7.38
CA LYS A 66 11.26 57.35 -7.78
C LYS A 66 10.89 57.10 -9.26
N GLN A 67 11.65 56.28 -9.97
CA GLN A 67 11.43 55.98 -11.41
C GLN A 67 11.61 57.24 -12.29
N GLU A 68 12.49 58.15 -11.91
CA GLU A 68 12.79 59.37 -12.67
C GLU A 68 14.04 59.14 -13.54
N ILE A 69 14.00 59.55 -14.81
CA ILE A 69 15.11 59.48 -15.75
C ILE A 69 16.12 60.55 -15.42
N LEU A 70 17.39 60.19 -15.38
CA LEU A 70 18.49 61.12 -15.28
C LEU A 70 19.16 61.28 -16.65
N GLN A 71 19.13 62.49 -17.18
CA GLN A 71 19.80 62.85 -18.44
C GLN A 71 20.93 63.85 -18.18
N ILE A 72 22.13 63.51 -18.56
CA ILE A 72 23.35 64.35 -18.45
C ILE A 72 23.98 64.45 -19.82
N ASP A 73 23.75 65.57 -20.51
CA ASP A 73 24.30 65.81 -21.86
C ASP A 73 25.80 66.15 -21.83
N ASP A 74 26.27 66.72 -20.73
CA ASP A 74 27.64 67.11 -20.47
C ASP A 74 27.98 66.92 -18.98
N VAL A 75 28.82 65.93 -18.65
CA VAL A 75 29.18 65.58 -17.27
C VAL A 75 29.86 66.77 -16.55
N SER A 76 30.60 67.66 -17.24
CA SER A 76 31.20 68.82 -16.65
C SER A 76 30.20 69.84 -16.09
N LYS A 77 28.95 69.77 -16.57
CA LYS A 77 27.82 70.64 -16.15
C LYS A 77 26.86 69.94 -15.18
N CYS A 78 27.16 68.72 -14.76
CA CYS A 78 26.30 67.97 -13.83
C CYS A 78 26.24 68.72 -12.49
N GLN A 79 25.01 68.97 -11.99
CA GLN A 79 24.75 69.76 -10.77
C GLN A 79 25.06 68.98 -9.49
N GLU A 80 24.97 67.66 -9.52
CA GLU A 80 25.23 66.83 -8.36
C GLU A 80 26.73 66.51 -8.23
N PRO A 81 27.42 67.07 -7.20
CA PRO A 81 28.87 67.03 -7.17
C PRO A 81 29.49 65.62 -6.97
N ILE A 82 28.83 64.76 -6.22
CA ILE A 82 29.31 63.39 -5.95
C ILE A 82 29.21 62.57 -7.22
N HIS A 83 28.04 62.60 -7.85
CA HIS A 83 27.81 61.89 -9.10
C HIS A 83 28.72 62.36 -10.24
N ARG A 84 28.90 63.68 -10.36
CA ARG A 84 29.87 64.27 -11.31
C ARG A 84 31.27 63.70 -11.13
N LYS A 85 31.78 63.71 -9.88
CA LYS A 85 33.13 63.18 -9.58
C LYS A 85 33.21 61.68 -9.90
N PHE A 86 32.14 60.92 -9.66
CA PHE A 86 32.08 59.55 -9.99
C PHE A 86 32.18 59.33 -11.52
N LEU A 87 31.35 60.02 -12.28
CA LEU A 87 31.39 59.93 -13.76
C LEU A 87 32.72 60.39 -14.35
N GLU A 88 33.29 61.50 -13.85
CA GLU A 88 34.63 62.00 -14.27
C GLU A 88 35.72 60.96 -13.98
N SER A 89 35.63 60.25 -12.84
CA SER A 89 36.57 59.17 -12.47
C SER A 89 36.53 58.01 -13.42
N LEU A 90 35.36 57.74 -14.02
CA LEU A 90 35.13 56.71 -15.03
C LEU A 90 35.43 57.18 -16.47
N GLY A 91 35.65 58.51 -16.67
CA GLY A 91 35.89 59.11 -17.98
C GLY A 91 34.62 59.31 -18.82
N VAL A 92 33.43 59.30 -18.22
CA VAL A 92 32.15 59.49 -18.90
C VAL A 92 32.02 60.95 -19.36
N LYS A 93 31.51 61.18 -20.58
CA LYS A 93 31.27 62.50 -21.16
C LYS A 93 29.81 62.92 -21.16
N SER A 94 28.94 61.98 -21.51
CA SER A 94 27.47 62.13 -21.39
C SER A 94 26.83 60.82 -20.96
N GLU A 95 25.73 60.89 -20.24
CA GLU A 95 25.05 59.73 -19.67
C GLU A 95 23.54 59.93 -19.64
N ILE A 96 22.78 58.82 -19.86
CA ILE A 96 21.40 58.74 -19.53
C ILE A 96 21.15 57.47 -18.70
N VAL A 97 20.40 57.62 -17.60
CA VAL A 97 20.03 56.51 -16.73
C VAL A 97 18.52 56.40 -16.69
N LEU A 98 18.07 55.21 -17.03
CA LEU A 98 16.64 54.88 -17.09
C LEU A 98 16.33 53.81 -16.04
N PRO A 99 15.49 54.11 -15.06
CA PRO A 99 15.08 53.14 -14.06
C PRO A 99 14.11 52.12 -14.61
N ILE A 100 14.13 50.95 -14.01
CA ILE A 100 13.21 49.85 -14.28
C ILE A 100 12.77 49.26 -12.96
N GLN A 101 11.47 48.95 -12.84
CA GLN A 101 10.96 48.29 -11.67
C GLN A 101 10.22 47.01 -12.05
N THR A 102 10.56 45.92 -11.38
CA THR A 102 9.87 44.66 -11.56
C THR A 102 8.59 44.61 -10.74
N ARG A 103 7.70 43.66 -11.06
CA ARG A 103 6.47 43.40 -10.29
C ARG A 103 6.75 43.00 -8.84
N SER A 104 7.89 42.37 -8.58
CA SER A 104 8.37 42.03 -7.22
C SER A 104 8.85 43.23 -6.42
N GLY A 105 8.88 44.43 -7.03
CA GLY A 105 9.38 45.64 -6.40
C GLY A 105 10.90 45.83 -6.47
N GLN A 106 11.61 44.95 -7.17
CA GLN A 106 13.04 45.11 -7.38
C GLN A 106 13.31 46.28 -8.34
N ILE A 107 14.26 47.13 -8.01
CA ILE A 107 14.63 48.32 -8.80
C ILE A 107 15.94 48.05 -9.50
N GLY A 108 15.95 48.30 -10.79
CA GLY A 108 17.17 48.30 -11.61
C GLY A 108 17.32 49.57 -12.38
N VAL A 109 18.48 49.73 -13.03
CA VAL A 109 18.74 50.83 -13.95
C VAL A 109 19.46 50.35 -15.22
N ILE A 110 19.10 50.91 -16.32
CA ILE A 110 19.90 50.86 -17.57
C ILE A 110 20.65 52.16 -17.69
N VAL A 111 21.97 52.07 -17.80
CA VAL A 111 22.87 53.17 -17.93
C VAL A 111 23.48 53.17 -19.32
N CYS A 112 23.24 54.22 -20.08
CA CYS A 112 23.74 54.44 -21.42
C CYS A 112 24.67 55.64 -21.46
N GLY A 113 25.84 55.53 -22.07
CA GLY A 113 26.76 56.66 -22.06
C GLY A 113 27.75 56.69 -23.18
N HIS A 114 28.32 57.90 -23.37
CA HIS A 114 29.44 58.19 -24.25
C HIS A 114 30.71 58.50 -23.47
N TRP A 115 31.84 57.97 -23.91
CA TRP A 115 33.15 58.13 -23.32
C TRP A 115 34.10 58.93 -24.24
N THR A 116 33.76 58.92 -25.54
CA THR A 116 34.63 59.53 -26.55
C THR A 116 34.34 61.00 -26.77
N GLU A 117 33.08 61.42 -26.71
CA GLU A 117 32.64 62.78 -26.99
C GLU A 117 31.43 63.18 -26.11
N THR A 118 31.26 64.48 -25.93
CA THR A 118 30.08 65.06 -25.28
C THR A 118 28.97 65.17 -26.34
N ARG A 119 27.87 64.47 -26.10
CA ARG A 119 26.74 64.41 -27.03
C ARG A 119 25.42 64.58 -26.27
N PRO A 120 24.60 65.61 -26.60
CA PRO A 120 23.27 65.74 -26.02
C PRO A 120 22.35 64.60 -26.46
N TRP A 121 21.51 64.17 -25.53
CA TRP A 121 20.45 63.22 -25.81
C TRP A 121 19.23 63.93 -26.39
N THR A 122 18.78 63.50 -27.55
CA THR A 122 17.58 64.08 -28.21
C THR A 122 16.30 63.52 -27.53
N GLN A 123 15.25 64.31 -27.56
CA GLN A 123 13.94 63.92 -27.00
C GLN A 123 13.48 62.58 -27.60
N SER A 124 13.63 62.40 -28.93
CA SER A 124 13.25 61.16 -29.62
C SER A 124 14.08 59.92 -29.15
N GLU A 125 15.36 60.11 -28.82
CA GLU A 125 16.19 59.04 -28.26
C GLU A 125 15.74 58.61 -26.87
N VAL A 126 15.41 59.60 -26.01
CA VAL A 126 14.91 59.35 -24.68
C VAL A 126 13.57 58.61 -24.69
N GLU A 127 12.63 59.05 -25.57
CA GLU A 127 11.33 58.39 -25.74
C GLU A 127 11.50 56.94 -26.25
N LEU A 128 12.39 56.72 -27.21
CA LEU A 128 12.64 55.40 -27.75
C LEU A 128 13.32 54.49 -26.72
N LEU A 129 14.30 54.98 -25.97
CA LEU A 129 14.92 54.23 -24.86
C LEU A 129 13.91 53.87 -23.79
N GLN A 130 13.05 54.81 -23.40
CA GLN A 130 11.97 54.53 -22.42
C GLN A 130 11.06 53.43 -22.93
N ALA A 131 10.61 53.47 -24.19
CA ALA A 131 9.76 52.43 -24.76
C ALA A 131 10.41 51.05 -24.77
N VAL A 132 11.73 51.00 -25.06
CA VAL A 132 12.50 49.74 -25.00
C VAL A 132 12.60 49.21 -23.58
N ILE A 133 12.81 50.10 -22.60
CA ILE A 133 12.89 49.72 -21.18
C ILE A 133 11.57 49.23 -20.63
N ASP A 134 10.46 49.87 -21.02
CA ASP A 134 9.11 49.43 -20.66
C ASP A 134 8.83 47.99 -21.17
N GLN A 135 9.26 47.70 -22.42
CA GLN A 135 9.18 46.34 -22.95
C GLN A 135 10.09 45.35 -22.23
N LEU A 136 11.30 45.79 -21.86
CA LEU A 136 12.22 44.97 -21.08
C LEU A 136 11.64 44.64 -19.66
N ALA A 137 10.99 45.62 -19.00
CA ALA A 137 10.32 45.41 -17.75
C ALA A 137 9.23 44.35 -17.86
N ILE A 138 8.42 44.41 -18.92
CA ILE A 138 7.38 43.39 -19.22
C ILE A 138 8.02 42.01 -19.41
N ALA A 139 9.08 41.94 -20.21
CA ALA A 139 9.76 40.66 -20.48
C ALA A 139 10.39 40.03 -19.25
N ILE A 140 10.99 40.83 -18.36
CA ILE A 140 11.54 40.35 -17.09
C ILE A 140 10.41 39.81 -16.22
N ASN A 141 9.31 40.57 -16.05
CA ASN A 141 8.17 40.15 -15.26
C ASN A 141 7.49 38.87 -15.77
N GLN A 142 7.43 38.70 -17.10
CA GLN A 142 6.92 37.48 -17.71
C GLN A 142 7.82 36.26 -17.43
N ALA A 143 9.15 36.47 -17.51
CA ALA A 143 10.10 35.39 -17.22
C ALA A 143 10.02 34.94 -15.76
N ASP A 144 9.92 35.88 -14.82
CA ASP A 144 9.77 35.59 -13.39
C ASP A 144 8.46 34.84 -13.10
N LEU A 145 7.35 35.32 -13.68
CA LEU A 145 6.05 34.65 -13.50
C LEU A 145 6.03 33.23 -14.07
N TYR A 146 6.69 33.05 -15.22
CA TYR A 146 6.81 31.73 -15.84
C TYR A 146 7.61 30.77 -14.95
N ALA A 147 8.74 31.21 -14.41
CA ALA A 147 9.56 30.42 -13.51
C ALA A 147 8.82 30.05 -12.22
N GLU A 148 8.08 30.98 -11.62
CA GLU A 148 7.24 30.75 -10.43
C GLU A 148 6.11 29.74 -10.72
N THR A 149 5.46 29.89 -11.88
CA THR A 149 4.39 28.97 -12.30
C THR A 149 4.92 27.55 -12.50
N GLN A 150 6.05 27.38 -13.16
CA GLN A 150 6.69 26.09 -13.35
C GLN A 150 7.06 25.43 -12.00
N GLN A 151 7.64 26.19 -11.09
CA GLN A 151 8.00 25.67 -9.76
C GLN A 151 6.78 25.24 -8.97
N THR A 152 5.70 26.03 -9.04
CA THR A 152 4.43 25.70 -8.38
C THR A 152 3.79 24.44 -8.97
N ALA A 153 3.78 24.31 -10.28
CA ALA A 153 3.28 23.11 -10.98
C ALA A 153 4.06 21.86 -10.58
N LEU A 154 5.39 21.94 -10.53
CA LEU A 154 6.24 20.82 -10.11
C LEU A 154 5.98 20.42 -8.66
N ASN A 155 5.81 21.38 -7.77
CA ASN A 155 5.49 21.12 -6.37
C ASN A 155 4.11 20.47 -6.21
N ALA A 156 3.11 20.95 -6.95
CA ALA A 156 1.77 20.40 -6.97
C ALA A 156 1.75 18.93 -7.46
N GLN A 157 2.54 18.64 -8.51
CA GLN A 157 2.67 17.27 -9.01
C GLN A 157 3.27 16.33 -7.94
N LYS A 158 4.37 16.74 -7.30
CA LYS A 158 4.98 15.94 -6.21
C LYS A 158 4.02 15.70 -5.05
N GLN A 159 3.24 16.71 -4.68
CA GLN A 159 2.23 16.56 -3.62
C GLN A 159 1.12 15.59 -4.04
N ALA A 160 0.66 15.65 -5.29
CA ALA A 160 -0.35 14.72 -5.79
C ALA A 160 0.13 13.27 -5.75
N GLU A 161 1.36 12.99 -6.19
CA GLU A 161 1.98 11.66 -6.12
C GLU A 161 2.10 11.15 -4.67
N GLN A 162 2.48 12.03 -3.75
CA GLN A 162 2.59 11.68 -2.32
C GLN A 162 1.23 11.39 -1.68
N ILE A 163 0.20 12.16 -2.04
CA ILE A 163 -1.18 11.94 -1.57
C ILE A 163 -1.70 10.59 -2.07
N GLU A 164 -1.47 10.27 -3.36
CA GLU A 164 -1.90 8.99 -3.94
C GLU A 164 -1.27 7.80 -3.21
N GLN A 165 0.04 7.84 -2.98
CA GLN A 165 0.74 6.79 -2.21
C GLN A 165 0.20 6.67 -0.78
N THR A 166 -0.07 7.80 -0.11
CA THR A 166 -0.61 7.82 1.25
C THR A 166 -2.02 7.25 1.30
N LEU A 167 -2.88 7.58 0.33
CA LEU A 167 -4.23 7.04 0.22
C LEU A 167 -4.22 5.53 0.01
N GLN A 168 -3.35 5.03 -0.87
CA GLN A 168 -3.20 3.60 -1.11
C GLN A 168 -2.76 2.87 0.17
N GLN A 169 -1.77 3.41 0.89
CA GLN A 169 -1.30 2.84 2.16
C GLN A 169 -2.40 2.87 3.24
N LEU A 170 -3.18 3.93 3.31
CA LEU A 170 -4.30 4.05 4.24
C LEU A 170 -5.39 3.01 3.95
N GLN A 171 -5.76 2.81 2.68
CA GLN A 171 -6.73 1.80 2.28
C GLN A 171 -6.29 0.38 2.65
N ILE A 172 -5.01 0.05 2.41
CA ILE A 172 -4.44 -1.24 2.81
C ILE A 172 -4.53 -1.42 4.33
N THR A 173 -4.14 -0.40 5.09
CA THR A 173 -4.16 -0.46 6.56
C THR A 173 -5.58 -0.58 7.11
N GLN A 174 -6.53 0.20 6.60
CA GLN A 174 -7.93 0.15 6.99
C GLN A 174 -8.54 -1.24 6.73
N SER A 175 -8.26 -1.80 5.57
CA SER A 175 -8.78 -3.12 5.20
C SER A 175 -8.19 -4.23 6.07
N ARG A 176 -6.90 -4.14 6.44
CA ARG A 176 -6.28 -5.05 7.41
C ARG A 176 -6.94 -4.96 8.79
N LEU A 177 -7.20 -3.75 9.28
CA LEU A 177 -7.87 -3.54 10.55
C LEU A 177 -9.27 -4.16 10.56
N VAL A 178 -10.09 -3.90 9.52
CA VAL A 178 -11.43 -4.47 9.41
C VAL A 178 -11.39 -6.01 9.34
N HIS A 179 -10.43 -6.57 8.61
CA HIS A 179 -10.27 -8.02 8.53
C HIS A 179 -9.83 -8.61 9.88
N SER A 180 -8.85 -8.00 10.54
CA SER A 180 -8.39 -8.42 11.88
C SER A 180 -9.51 -8.31 12.91
N GLU A 181 -10.26 -7.21 12.92
CA GLU A 181 -11.39 -7.03 13.85
C GLU A 181 -12.50 -8.09 13.63
N LYS A 182 -12.84 -8.39 12.36
CA LYS A 182 -13.79 -9.48 12.05
C LYS A 182 -13.28 -10.84 12.53
N MET A 183 -12.00 -11.14 12.35
CA MET A 183 -11.40 -12.41 12.78
C MET A 183 -11.32 -12.49 14.31
N SER A 184 -10.87 -11.42 14.99
CA SER A 184 -10.85 -11.34 16.45
C SER A 184 -12.25 -11.47 17.04
N GLY A 185 -13.24 -10.73 16.53
CA GLY A 185 -14.64 -10.84 16.95
C GLY A 185 -15.20 -12.24 16.74
N LEU A 186 -14.87 -12.90 15.63
CA LEU A 186 -15.24 -14.29 15.38
C LEU A 186 -14.55 -15.22 16.38
N GLY A 187 -13.28 -15.01 16.67
CA GLY A 187 -12.50 -15.78 17.64
C GLY A 187 -13.13 -15.73 19.03
N GLN A 188 -13.42 -14.56 19.57
CA GLN A 188 -14.03 -14.40 20.91
C GLN A 188 -15.42 -15.02 20.99
N LEU A 189 -16.27 -14.81 19.97
CA LEU A 189 -17.60 -15.42 19.91
C LEU A 189 -17.51 -16.95 19.89
N VAL A 190 -16.64 -17.48 19.04
CA VAL A 190 -16.43 -18.93 18.89
C VAL A 190 -15.91 -19.55 20.20
N ALA A 191 -14.97 -18.90 20.90
CA ALA A 191 -14.47 -19.39 22.19
C ALA A 191 -15.57 -19.46 23.26
N GLY A 192 -16.41 -18.43 23.37
CA GLY A 192 -17.54 -18.39 24.30
C GLY A 192 -18.59 -19.47 23.99
N VAL A 193 -19.01 -19.52 22.70
CA VAL A 193 -19.99 -20.51 22.23
C VAL A 193 -19.44 -21.93 22.37
N ALA A 194 -18.17 -22.15 22.06
CA ALA A 194 -17.56 -23.47 22.24
C ALA A 194 -17.60 -23.96 23.69
N HIS A 195 -17.37 -23.07 24.65
CA HIS A 195 -17.47 -23.42 26.06
C HIS A 195 -18.92 -23.76 26.50
N GLU A 196 -19.87 -22.97 25.99
CA GLU A 196 -21.32 -23.19 26.32
C GLU A 196 -21.86 -24.45 25.61
N ILE A 197 -21.39 -24.82 24.45
CA ILE A 197 -21.79 -26.08 23.76
C ILE A 197 -21.10 -27.29 24.38
N ASN A 198 -19.84 -27.20 24.79
CA ASN A 198 -19.13 -28.31 25.42
C ASN A 198 -19.80 -28.79 26.72
N ASN A 199 -20.38 -27.88 27.49
CA ASN A 199 -21.04 -28.24 28.76
C ASN A 199 -22.18 -29.24 28.55
N PRO A 200 -23.26 -28.96 27.77
CA PRO A 200 -24.32 -29.92 27.55
C PRO A 200 -23.85 -31.18 26.80
N VAL A 201 -22.92 -31.07 25.86
CA VAL A 201 -22.40 -32.22 25.10
C VAL A 201 -21.67 -33.20 26.01
N ASN A 202 -20.84 -32.70 26.93
CA ASN A 202 -20.16 -33.56 27.92
C ASN A 202 -21.15 -34.29 28.82
N PHE A 203 -22.26 -33.63 29.22
CA PHE A 203 -23.35 -34.30 29.99
C PHE A 203 -24.06 -35.37 29.16
N ILE A 204 -24.37 -35.04 27.88
CA ILE A 204 -25.01 -36.04 26.96
C ILE A 204 -24.07 -37.23 26.78
N TYR A 205 -22.80 -37.01 26.50
CA TYR A 205 -21.82 -38.07 26.27
C TYR A 205 -21.64 -38.95 27.51
N GLY A 206 -21.47 -38.34 28.69
CA GLY A 206 -21.34 -39.06 29.94
C GLY A 206 -22.59 -39.94 30.26
N ASN A 207 -23.79 -39.37 30.02
CA ASN A 207 -25.04 -40.12 30.22
C ASN A 207 -25.20 -41.27 29.19
N LEU A 208 -24.75 -41.09 27.95
CA LEU A 208 -24.79 -42.14 26.92
C LEU A 208 -23.88 -43.32 27.26
N ILE A 209 -22.72 -43.10 27.89
CA ILE A 209 -21.84 -44.17 28.36
C ILE A 209 -22.59 -45.01 29.41
N HIS A 210 -23.23 -44.35 30.41
CA HIS A 210 -24.01 -45.07 31.41
C HIS A 210 -25.22 -45.78 30.82
N ALA A 211 -25.96 -45.13 29.92
CA ALA A 211 -27.11 -45.74 29.25
C ALA A 211 -26.70 -46.96 28.40
N SER A 212 -25.56 -46.90 27.70
CA SER A 212 -25.01 -48.05 26.95
C SER A 212 -24.67 -49.22 27.85
N ASN A 213 -24.03 -48.97 28.99
CA ASN A 213 -23.69 -50.01 29.97
C ASN A 213 -24.96 -50.65 30.58
N TYR A 214 -25.95 -49.83 30.98
CA TYR A 214 -27.22 -50.34 31.51
C TYR A 214 -27.97 -51.16 30.47
N THR A 215 -27.95 -50.71 29.21
CA THR A 215 -28.57 -51.48 28.08
C THR A 215 -27.89 -52.83 27.93
N GLU A 216 -26.57 -52.90 27.94
CA GLU A 216 -25.82 -54.16 27.85
C GLU A 216 -26.12 -55.10 29.01
N GLU A 217 -26.17 -54.55 30.26
CA GLU A 217 -26.51 -55.35 31.44
C GLU A 217 -27.93 -55.90 31.37
N ILE A 218 -28.91 -55.10 30.92
CA ILE A 218 -30.31 -55.55 30.77
C ILE A 218 -30.43 -56.59 29.68
N LEU A 219 -29.78 -56.41 28.54
CA LEU A 219 -29.78 -57.39 27.43
C LEU A 219 -29.13 -58.72 27.84
N ASN A 220 -28.02 -58.64 28.61
CA ASN A 220 -27.40 -59.86 29.13
C ASN A 220 -28.31 -60.60 30.12
N LEU A 221 -29.01 -59.85 30.98
CA LEU A 221 -30.01 -60.47 31.90
C LEU A 221 -31.16 -61.10 31.12
N LEU A 222 -31.66 -60.42 30.09
CA LEU A 222 -32.73 -60.95 29.21
C LEU A 222 -32.28 -62.25 28.58
N LYS A 223 -31.09 -62.32 28.02
CA LYS A 223 -30.55 -63.53 27.41
C LYS A 223 -30.42 -64.69 28.42
N LEU A 224 -29.99 -64.41 29.64
CA LEU A 224 -29.96 -65.42 30.71
C LEU A 224 -31.37 -65.93 31.03
N TYR A 225 -32.35 -65.02 31.03
CA TYR A 225 -33.76 -65.42 31.24
C TYR A 225 -34.27 -66.31 30.12
N GLU A 226 -33.97 -66.02 28.86
CA GLU A 226 -34.35 -66.84 27.71
C GLU A 226 -33.68 -68.22 27.75
N GLU A 227 -32.44 -68.30 28.21
CA GLU A 227 -31.69 -69.57 28.34
C GLU A 227 -32.27 -70.45 29.46
N GLU A 228 -32.68 -69.85 30.59
CA GLU A 228 -33.21 -70.58 31.76
C GLU A 228 -34.72 -70.90 31.65
N TYR A 229 -35.47 -70.10 30.89
CA TYR A 229 -36.93 -70.30 30.70
C TYR A 229 -37.29 -70.31 29.20
N PRO A 230 -36.95 -71.42 28.52
CA PRO A 230 -37.16 -71.52 27.06
C PRO A 230 -38.65 -71.65 26.64
N GLU A 231 -39.54 -71.99 27.56
CA GLU A 231 -40.97 -72.04 27.33
C GLU A 231 -41.69 -70.99 28.24
N PRO A 232 -41.82 -69.74 27.82
CA PRO A 232 -42.50 -68.71 28.55
C PRO A 232 -44.03 -68.97 28.65
N THR A 233 -44.70 -68.33 29.58
CA THR A 233 -46.17 -68.37 29.66
C THR A 233 -46.80 -67.69 28.44
N GLU A 234 -48.04 -68.06 28.11
CA GLU A 234 -48.76 -67.53 26.94
C GLU A 234 -48.85 -65.97 27.00
N GLU A 235 -49.00 -65.40 28.18
CA GLU A 235 -49.03 -63.97 28.47
C GLU A 235 -47.67 -63.29 28.13
N ILE A 236 -46.56 -63.94 28.50
CA ILE A 236 -45.21 -63.44 28.17
C ILE A 236 -44.90 -63.58 26.65
N GLN A 237 -45.35 -64.65 26.04
CA GLN A 237 -45.14 -64.89 24.62
C GLN A 237 -45.88 -63.83 23.76
N GLU A 238 -47.12 -63.50 24.10
CA GLU A 238 -47.90 -62.44 23.44
C GLU A 238 -47.18 -61.08 23.56
N GLU A 239 -46.62 -60.74 24.71
CA GLU A 239 -45.86 -59.48 24.92
C GLU A 239 -44.55 -59.46 24.14
N ILE A 240 -43.77 -60.56 24.10
CA ILE A 240 -42.56 -60.72 23.30
C ILE A 240 -42.82 -60.42 21.83
N GLU A 241 -43.91 -61.01 21.29
CA GLU A 241 -44.31 -60.79 19.88
C GLU A 241 -44.82 -59.35 19.66
N ALA A 242 -45.57 -58.78 20.63
CA ALA A 242 -46.12 -57.44 20.51
C ALA A 242 -45.01 -56.33 20.44
N ILE A 243 -43.93 -56.49 21.19
CA ILE A 243 -42.81 -55.51 21.21
C ILE A 243 -41.71 -55.83 20.17
N ASP A 244 -41.78 -56.95 19.48
CA ASP A 244 -40.70 -57.45 18.57
C ASP A 244 -39.32 -57.43 19.31
N ILE A 245 -39.22 -58.29 20.35
CA ILE A 245 -38.05 -58.28 21.26
C ILE A 245 -36.75 -58.53 20.49
N ASP A 246 -36.72 -59.36 19.46
CA ASP A 246 -35.56 -59.67 18.65
C ASP A 246 -35.03 -58.41 17.93
N PHE A 247 -35.97 -57.62 17.41
CA PHE A 247 -35.62 -56.35 16.81
C PHE A 247 -35.03 -55.38 17.83
N LEU A 248 -35.66 -55.22 18.99
CA LEU A 248 -35.21 -54.33 20.05
C LEU A 248 -33.80 -54.71 20.56
N VAL A 249 -33.55 -55.98 20.83
CA VAL A 249 -32.26 -56.52 21.24
C VAL A 249 -31.14 -56.18 20.24
N SER A 250 -31.48 -56.26 18.93
CA SER A 250 -30.54 -55.98 17.86
C SER A 250 -30.33 -54.50 17.58
N ASP A 251 -31.37 -53.66 17.78
CA ASP A 251 -31.37 -52.24 17.38
C ASP A 251 -30.93 -51.30 18.50
N LEU A 252 -31.30 -51.59 19.75
CA LEU A 252 -30.98 -50.70 20.88
C LEU A 252 -29.47 -50.44 21.05
N PRO A 253 -28.55 -51.44 20.92
CA PRO A 253 -27.09 -51.15 20.90
C PRO A 253 -26.66 -50.29 19.73
N LYS A 254 -27.30 -50.41 18.54
CA LYS A 254 -26.98 -49.60 17.38
C LYS A 254 -27.41 -48.15 17.57
N LEU A 255 -28.56 -47.93 18.19
CA LEU A 255 -29.04 -46.59 18.58
C LEU A 255 -28.10 -45.93 19.55
N MET A 256 -27.66 -46.62 20.63
CA MET A 256 -26.71 -46.11 21.59
C MET A 256 -25.41 -45.74 20.91
N LYS A 257 -24.86 -46.59 20.07
CA LYS A 257 -23.63 -46.31 19.28
C LYS A 257 -23.79 -45.11 18.35
N SER A 258 -24.93 -45.00 17.69
CA SER A 258 -25.21 -43.86 16.78
C SER A 258 -25.26 -42.52 17.54
N MET A 259 -25.91 -42.50 18.75
CA MET A 259 -25.94 -41.31 19.58
C MET A 259 -24.57 -40.94 20.12
N MET A 260 -23.72 -41.92 20.53
CA MET A 260 -22.34 -41.68 20.95
C MET A 260 -21.51 -41.08 19.83
N VAL A 261 -21.55 -41.63 18.61
CA VAL A 261 -20.87 -41.09 17.45
C VAL A 261 -21.31 -39.66 17.15
N GLY A 262 -22.61 -39.35 17.28
CA GLY A 262 -23.14 -37.99 17.13
C GLY A 262 -22.57 -37.01 18.18
N ALA A 263 -22.51 -37.43 19.45
CA ALA A 263 -21.98 -36.63 20.54
C ALA A 263 -20.46 -36.40 20.39
N ASP A 264 -19.69 -37.42 20.03
CA ASP A 264 -18.26 -37.29 19.75
C ASP A 264 -18.01 -36.32 18.60
N ARG A 265 -18.78 -36.41 17.53
CA ARG A 265 -18.67 -35.48 16.39
C ARG A 265 -18.90 -34.02 16.79
N ILE A 266 -19.88 -33.77 17.69
CA ILE A 266 -20.10 -32.40 18.19
C ILE A 266 -18.86 -31.94 18.98
N ARG A 267 -18.26 -32.79 19.82
CA ARG A 267 -17.04 -32.49 20.58
C ARG A 267 -15.88 -32.15 19.64
N GLU A 268 -15.67 -32.93 18.59
CA GLU A 268 -14.63 -32.68 17.59
C GLU A 268 -14.82 -31.32 16.89
N ILE A 269 -16.06 -30.98 16.48
CA ILE A 269 -16.39 -29.71 15.85
C ILE A 269 -16.06 -28.55 16.83
N VAL A 270 -16.48 -28.67 18.08
CA VAL A 270 -16.26 -27.62 19.08
C VAL A 270 -14.78 -27.47 19.39
N GLN A 271 -14.03 -28.55 19.48
CA GLN A 271 -12.57 -28.52 19.69
C GLN A 271 -11.87 -27.84 18.51
N SER A 272 -12.25 -28.14 17.27
CA SER A 272 -11.68 -27.51 16.08
C SER A 272 -12.00 -26.03 15.98
N LEU A 273 -13.23 -25.64 16.35
CA LEU A 273 -13.60 -24.24 16.47
C LEU A 273 -12.76 -23.51 17.54
N ARG A 274 -12.46 -24.15 18.65
CA ARG A 274 -11.60 -23.60 19.71
C ARG A 274 -10.15 -23.46 19.25
N THR A 275 -9.61 -24.45 18.56
CA THR A 275 -8.25 -24.40 18.01
C THR A 275 -8.13 -23.28 16.96
N PHE A 276 -9.14 -23.11 16.12
CA PHE A 276 -9.21 -22.01 15.15
C PHE A 276 -9.36 -20.64 15.82
N SER A 277 -10.15 -20.55 16.90
CA SER A 277 -10.45 -19.30 17.64
C SER A 277 -9.24 -18.69 18.37
N ARG A 278 -8.14 -19.42 18.55
CA ARG A 278 -6.87 -18.90 19.11
C ARG A 278 -6.15 -17.91 18.18
N LEU A 279 -6.86 -17.31 17.23
CA LEU A 279 -6.34 -16.32 16.28
C LEU A 279 -5.70 -15.09 16.94
N ASP A 280 -6.08 -14.78 18.20
CA ASP A 280 -5.60 -13.60 18.94
C ASP A 280 -4.33 -13.84 19.76
N GLU A 281 -3.76 -15.05 19.75
CA GLU A 281 -2.50 -15.29 20.46
C GLU A 281 -1.37 -14.59 19.70
N ALA A 282 -0.93 -13.45 20.23
CA ALA A 282 0.18 -12.65 19.68
C ALA A 282 1.56 -13.27 19.90
N GLU A 283 1.62 -14.45 20.57
CA GLU A 283 2.86 -15.14 20.90
C GLU A 283 3.11 -16.31 19.95
N MET A 284 4.37 -16.49 19.59
CA MET A 284 4.84 -17.69 18.89
C MET A 284 4.80 -18.89 19.83
N LYS A 285 4.25 -19.99 19.35
CA LYS A 285 4.16 -21.24 20.09
C LYS A 285 4.61 -22.41 19.22
N THR A 286 5.09 -23.44 19.89
CA THR A 286 5.41 -24.72 19.28
C THR A 286 4.08 -25.48 19.07
N VAL A 287 3.76 -25.80 17.81
CA VAL A 287 2.47 -26.40 17.43
C VAL A 287 2.64 -27.50 16.37
N ASP A 288 1.70 -28.43 16.35
CA ASP A 288 1.50 -29.35 15.23
C ASP A 288 0.75 -28.64 14.09
N ILE A 289 1.37 -28.52 12.94
CA ILE A 289 0.81 -27.87 11.75
C ILE A 289 -0.42 -28.62 11.22
N HIS A 290 -0.45 -29.94 11.34
CA HIS A 290 -1.57 -30.75 10.86
C HIS A 290 -2.85 -30.45 11.66
N GLU A 291 -2.76 -30.16 12.97
CA GLU A 291 -3.95 -29.75 13.75
C GLU A 291 -4.59 -28.47 13.18
N GLY A 292 -3.80 -27.51 12.73
CA GLY A 292 -4.27 -26.27 12.09
C GLY A 292 -4.98 -26.53 10.74
N ILE A 293 -4.40 -27.38 9.91
CA ILE A 293 -4.99 -27.80 8.62
C ILE A 293 -6.29 -28.54 8.85
N GLU A 294 -6.32 -29.53 9.75
CA GLU A 294 -7.50 -30.33 10.06
C GLU A 294 -8.65 -29.48 10.63
N SER A 295 -8.34 -28.57 11.55
CA SER A 295 -9.30 -27.62 12.11
C SER A 295 -9.91 -26.74 11.02
N THR A 296 -9.10 -26.27 10.08
CA THR A 296 -9.57 -25.45 8.94
C THR A 296 -10.46 -26.26 7.99
N LEU A 297 -10.08 -27.50 7.65
CA LEU A 297 -10.89 -28.40 6.83
C LEU A 297 -12.24 -28.71 7.49
N MET A 298 -12.26 -28.88 8.81
CA MET A 298 -13.50 -29.14 9.55
C MET A 298 -14.45 -27.94 9.48
N ILE A 299 -13.95 -26.71 9.59
CA ILE A 299 -14.77 -25.50 9.43
C ILE A 299 -15.36 -25.41 8.03
N LEU A 300 -14.56 -25.74 7.02
CA LEU A 300 -14.99 -25.72 5.60
C LEU A 300 -15.79 -26.95 5.19
N GLN A 301 -16.00 -27.94 6.10
CA GLN A 301 -16.64 -29.22 5.78
C GLN A 301 -18.02 -29.06 5.13
N HIS A 302 -18.80 -28.01 5.51
CA HIS A 302 -20.11 -27.73 4.93
C HIS A 302 -20.03 -27.38 3.43
N ARG A 303 -18.90 -26.90 2.93
CA ARG A 303 -18.65 -26.61 1.52
C ARG A 303 -18.08 -27.82 0.76
N LEU A 304 -17.36 -28.68 1.47
CA LEU A 304 -16.74 -29.89 0.90
C LEU A 304 -17.74 -31.03 0.66
N LYS A 305 -18.84 -31.08 1.43
CA LYS A 305 -19.86 -32.14 1.32
C LYS A 305 -20.68 -32.05 0.03
N PRO A 306 -21.19 -33.20 -0.47
CA PRO A 306 -22.14 -33.22 -1.57
C PRO A 306 -23.37 -32.34 -1.25
N LYS A 307 -23.78 -31.51 -2.22
CA LYS A 307 -25.04 -30.77 -2.22
C LYS A 307 -25.95 -31.41 -3.31
N HIS A 308 -27.26 -31.11 -3.28
CA HIS A 308 -28.24 -31.71 -4.25
C HIS A 308 -27.87 -31.57 -5.72
N GLU A 309 -26.97 -30.65 -6.07
CA GLU A 309 -26.58 -30.33 -7.43
C GLU A 309 -25.13 -30.73 -7.79
N HIS A 310 -24.29 -31.14 -6.81
CA HIS A 310 -22.88 -31.42 -7.06
C HIS A 310 -22.35 -32.59 -6.22
N HIS A 311 -21.51 -33.41 -6.84
CA HIS A 311 -20.65 -34.35 -6.13
C HIS A 311 -19.72 -33.52 -5.19
N GLY A 312 -19.59 -33.98 -3.92
CA GLY A 312 -18.71 -33.30 -2.96
C GLY A 312 -17.26 -33.18 -3.47
N ILE A 313 -16.51 -32.27 -2.87
CA ILE A 313 -15.08 -32.10 -3.14
C ILE A 313 -14.31 -33.16 -2.36
N GLU A 314 -13.56 -34.01 -3.04
CA GLU A 314 -12.69 -35.01 -2.42
C GLU A 314 -11.43 -34.32 -1.84
N VAL A 315 -11.08 -34.62 -0.59
CA VAL A 315 -9.83 -34.11 0.04
C VAL A 315 -8.87 -35.27 0.25
N ILE A 316 -7.76 -35.24 -0.49
CA ILE A 316 -6.68 -36.23 -0.38
C ILE A 316 -5.58 -35.67 0.49
N LYS A 317 -5.24 -36.36 1.56
CA LYS A 317 -4.23 -35.98 2.53
C LYS A 317 -3.03 -36.90 2.42
N GLN A 318 -1.84 -36.35 2.26
CA GLN A 318 -0.55 -37.05 2.22
C GLN A 318 0.41 -36.33 3.14
N TYR A 319 0.29 -36.59 4.43
CA TYR A 319 1.08 -35.93 5.46
C TYR A 319 2.36 -36.74 5.76
N GLU A 320 3.50 -36.08 5.71
CA GLU A 320 4.74 -36.60 6.28
C GLU A 320 4.76 -36.36 7.79
N ASN A 321 5.56 -37.12 8.53
CA ASN A 321 5.70 -36.91 9.97
C ASN A 321 6.55 -35.66 10.23
N LEU A 322 5.87 -34.50 10.39
CA LEU A 322 6.51 -33.22 10.63
C LEU A 322 6.91 -33.05 12.10
N PRO A 323 8.02 -32.35 12.40
CA PRO A 323 8.29 -31.86 13.75
C PRO A 323 7.30 -30.76 14.13
N GLU A 324 7.14 -30.51 15.42
CA GLU A 324 6.46 -29.33 15.88
C GLU A 324 7.17 -28.05 15.43
N VAL A 325 6.41 -27.01 15.04
CA VAL A 325 6.91 -25.77 14.44
C VAL A 325 6.64 -24.58 15.34
N VAL A 326 7.64 -23.73 15.52
CA VAL A 326 7.49 -22.46 16.28
C VAL A 326 6.89 -21.39 15.38
N CYS A 327 5.63 -21.04 15.58
CA CYS A 327 4.91 -20.14 14.70
C CYS A 327 3.77 -19.38 15.40
N PHE A 328 3.19 -18.40 14.71
CA PHE A 328 1.91 -17.78 15.09
C PHE A 328 0.76 -18.65 14.58
N ALA A 329 0.31 -19.61 15.36
CA ALA A 329 -0.67 -20.62 14.98
C ALA A 329 -1.96 -20.03 14.37
N GLY A 330 -2.50 -18.98 14.97
CA GLY A 330 -3.69 -18.30 14.46
C GLY A 330 -3.47 -17.66 13.08
N GLN A 331 -2.32 -17.06 12.84
CA GLN A 331 -1.99 -16.47 11.53
C GLN A 331 -1.83 -17.56 10.45
N LEU A 332 -1.20 -18.70 10.79
CA LEU A 332 -1.13 -19.82 9.85
C LEU A 332 -2.50 -20.41 9.54
N ASN A 333 -3.38 -20.54 10.53
CA ASN A 333 -4.75 -20.98 10.31
C ASN A 333 -5.51 -20.02 9.37
N GLN A 334 -5.24 -18.72 9.45
CA GLN A 334 -5.78 -17.74 8.50
C GLN A 334 -5.24 -17.97 7.08
N VAL A 335 -3.97 -18.31 6.91
CA VAL A 335 -3.41 -18.68 5.60
C VAL A 335 -4.10 -19.91 5.05
N PHE A 336 -4.22 -20.99 5.85
CA PHE A 336 -4.92 -22.21 5.44
C PHE A 336 -6.37 -21.94 5.04
N MET A 337 -7.09 -21.13 5.83
CA MET A 337 -8.47 -20.72 5.51
C MET A 337 -8.55 -20.01 4.16
N ASN A 338 -7.67 -19.06 3.91
CA ASN A 338 -7.66 -18.28 2.66
C ASN A 338 -7.37 -19.18 1.44
N LEU A 339 -6.33 -20.03 1.54
CA LEU A 339 -5.93 -20.88 0.42
C LEU A 339 -6.95 -21.99 0.13
N LEU A 340 -7.45 -22.68 1.17
CA LEU A 340 -8.47 -23.71 1.03
C LEU A 340 -9.82 -23.14 0.54
N ALA A 341 -10.22 -21.96 1.03
CA ALA A 341 -11.41 -21.29 0.52
C ALA A 341 -11.28 -20.93 -0.96
N ASN A 342 -10.10 -20.45 -1.40
CA ASN A 342 -9.84 -20.15 -2.80
C ASN A 342 -9.86 -21.41 -3.68
N ALA A 343 -9.28 -22.51 -3.21
CA ALA A 343 -9.32 -23.81 -3.90
C ALA A 343 -10.78 -24.28 -4.07
N ILE A 344 -11.59 -24.20 -3.00
CA ILE A 344 -13.02 -24.57 -3.06
C ILE A 344 -13.77 -23.66 -4.05
N ASP A 345 -13.54 -22.35 -4.03
CA ASP A 345 -14.18 -21.40 -4.95
C ASP A 345 -13.84 -21.73 -6.42
N ALA A 346 -12.58 -22.07 -6.73
CA ALA A 346 -12.14 -22.45 -8.07
C ALA A 346 -12.78 -23.76 -8.54
N LEU A 347 -12.97 -24.73 -7.63
CA LEU A 347 -13.64 -25.99 -7.91
C LEU A 347 -15.16 -25.82 -8.10
N GLU A 348 -15.82 -25.03 -7.24
CA GLU A 348 -17.26 -24.71 -7.39
C GLU A 348 -17.51 -23.98 -8.73
N GLU A 349 -16.63 -23.05 -9.13
CA GLU A 349 -16.70 -22.38 -10.42
C GLU A 349 -16.50 -23.34 -11.60
N GLY A 350 -15.50 -24.23 -11.52
CA GLY A 350 -15.23 -25.25 -12.53
C GLY A 350 -16.38 -26.24 -12.69
N LEU A 351 -17.04 -26.65 -11.60
CA LEU A 351 -18.23 -27.47 -11.62
C LEU A 351 -19.40 -26.78 -12.33
N ILE A 352 -19.64 -25.49 -12.03
CA ILE A 352 -20.73 -24.72 -12.68
C ILE A 352 -20.48 -24.56 -14.18
N LYS A 353 -19.22 -24.37 -14.60
CA LYS A 353 -18.84 -24.24 -16.01
C LYS A 353 -18.80 -25.59 -16.75
N GLY A 354 -18.75 -26.70 -16.03
CA GLY A 354 -18.60 -28.04 -16.59
C GLY A 354 -17.15 -28.40 -16.95
N ASP A 355 -16.18 -27.61 -16.50
CA ASP A 355 -14.75 -27.82 -16.76
C ASP A 355 -14.15 -28.89 -15.83
N VAL A 356 -14.75 -29.09 -14.64
CA VAL A 356 -14.29 -30.04 -13.61
C VAL A 356 -15.39 -31.10 -13.39
N SER A 357 -15.09 -32.38 -13.58
CA SER A 357 -16.02 -33.50 -13.35
C SER A 357 -15.85 -34.13 -11.97
N THR A 358 -14.62 -34.21 -11.47
CA THR A 358 -14.26 -34.80 -10.18
C THR A 358 -13.45 -33.79 -9.37
N PRO A 359 -14.11 -32.89 -8.60
CA PRO A 359 -13.43 -31.85 -7.87
C PRO A 359 -12.62 -32.44 -6.73
N GLN A 360 -11.35 -32.05 -6.64
CA GLN A 360 -10.39 -32.62 -5.70
C GLN A 360 -9.43 -31.56 -5.15
N ILE A 361 -9.17 -31.63 -3.85
CA ILE A 361 -8.11 -30.89 -3.18
C ILE A 361 -7.13 -31.90 -2.63
N LYS A 362 -5.86 -31.76 -3.00
CA LYS A 362 -4.77 -32.57 -2.44
C LYS A 362 -3.91 -31.72 -1.53
N ILE A 363 -3.66 -32.18 -0.30
CA ILE A 363 -2.78 -31.52 0.68
C ILE A 363 -1.63 -32.47 0.97
N THR A 364 -0.41 -31.99 0.73
CA THR A 364 0.81 -32.73 1.05
C THR A 364 1.70 -31.89 1.97
N THR A 365 2.39 -32.55 2.86
CA THR A 365 3.37 -31.92 3.74
C THR A 365 4.67 -32.68 3.66
N GLU A 366 5.80 -31.97 3.67
CA GLU A 366 7.14 -32.55 3.61
C GLU A 366 8.16 -31.70 4.40
N ILE A 367 9.27 -32.33 4.75
CA ILE A 367 10.40 -31.64 5.39
C ILE A 367 11.38 -31.23 4.30
N LEU A 368 11.58 -29.90 4.15
CA LEU A 368 12.60 -29.34 3.26
C LEU A 368 13.87 -29.09 4.04
N ASN A 369 14.92 -29.84 3.81
CA ASN A 369 16.15 -29.75 4.57
C ASN A 369 15.87 -29.75 6.11
N ASN A 370 16.73 -29.93 7.01
CA ASN A 370 16.41 -30.05 8.44
C ASN A 370 15.83 -28.79 9.12
N ASP A 371 15.67 -27.70 8.39
CA ASP A 371 15.30 -26.40 8.95
C ASP A 371 13.93 -25.84 8.49
N TYR A 372 13.35 -26.40 7.43
CA TYR A 372 12.08 -25.92 6.83
C TYR A 372 11.11 -27.06 6.60
N ILE A 373 9.82 -26.72 6.65
CA ILE A 373 8.74 -27.59 6.17
C ILE A 373 8.06 -26.97 4.96
N ALA A 374 7.53 -27.79 4.08
CA ALA A 374 6.65 -27.36 3.00
C ALA A 374 5.24 -27.93 3.15
N ILE A 375 4.25 -27.13 2.84
CA ILE A 375 2.83 -27.47 2.82
C ILE A 375 2.29 -27.11 1.43
N HIS A 376 1.81 -28.13 0.71
CA HIS A 376 1.25 -27.98 -0.63
C HIS A 376 -0.25 -28.09 -0.56
N ILE A 377 -0.97 -27.14 -1.13
CA ILE A 377 -2.43 -27.15 -1.31
C ILE A 377 -2.68 -27.08 -2.80
N ILE A 378 -3.17 -28.19 -3.34
CA ILE A 378 -3.33 -28.41 -4.78
C ILE A 378 -4.80 -28.61 -5.08
N ASP A 379 -5.37 -27.87 -6.01
CA ASP A 379 -6.70 -28.08 -6.55
C ASP A 379 -6.65 -28.42 -8.05
N ASN A 380 -7.61 -29.16 -8.53
CA ASN A 380 -7.81 -29.44 -9.95
C ASN A 380 -8.91 -28.55 -10.57
N GLY A 381 -9.00 -27.30 -10.12
CA GLY A 381 -9.96 -26.29 -10.57
C GLY A 381 -9.62 -25.66 -11.91
N THR A 382 -10.19 -24.49 -12.18
CA THR A 382 -10.02 -23.77 -13.45
C THR A 382 -8.61 -23.24 -13.71
N GLY A 383 -7.76 -23.23 -12.68
CA GLY A 383 -6.42 -22.66 -12.75
C GLY A 383 -6.42 -21.14 -12.91
N ILE A 384 -5.20 -20.56 -12.95
CA ILE A 384 -4.97 -19.13 -12.99
C ILE A 384 -4.16 -18.79 -14.25
N PRO A 385 -4.65 -17.90 -15.14
CA PRO A 385 -3.91 -17.45 -16.31
C PRO A 385 -2.58 -16.80 -15.95
N GLU A 386 -1.53 -17.02 -16.75
CA GLU A 386 -0.18 -16.53 -16.51
C GLU A 386 -0.11 -15.00 -16.36
N GLU A 387 -0.94 -14.27 -17.12
CA GLU A 387 -0.98 -12.80 -17.11
C GLU A 387 -1.34 -12.21 -15.73
N ILE A 388 -2.12 -12.96 -14.92
CA ILE A 388 -2.56 -12.50 -13.60
C ILE A 388 -1.76 -13.11 -12.46
N GLN A 389 -0.96 -14.14 -12.69
CA GLN A 389 -0.16 -14.77 -11.64
C GLN A 389 0.83 -13.79 -10.99
N GLN A 390 1.40 -12.87 -11.75
CA GLN A 390 2.32 -11.85 -11.22
C GLN A 390 1.65 -10.85 -10.25
N LYS A 391 0.31 -10.72 -10.32
CA LYS A 391 -0.46 -9.79 -9.50
C LYS A 391 -1.26 -10.46 -8.38
N LEU A 392 -1.12 -11.78 -8.21
CA LEU A 392 -1.93 -12.54 -7.26
C LEU A 392 -1.77 -12.09 -5.81
N PHE A 393 -0.58 -11.64 -5.46
CA PHE A 393 -0.24 -11.17 -4.12
C PHE A 393 -0.39 -9.65 -3.96
N ASP A 394 -0.78 -8.93 -5.03
CA ASP A 394 -1.03 -7.50 -4.95
C ASP A 394 -2.28 -7.23 -4.10
N PRO A 395 -2.24 -6.28 -3.17
CA PRO A 395 -3.41 -5.91 -2.40
C PRO A 395 -4.56 -5.46 -3.30
N PHE A 396 -5.79 -5.88 -2.95
CA PHE A 396 -7.05 -5.60 -3.69
C PHE A 396 -7.17 -6.25 -5.07
N PHE A 397 -6.19 -7.02 -5.50
CA PHE A 397 -6.32 -7.77 -6.73
C PHE A 397 -7.31 -8.93 -6.56
N THR A 398 -8.33 -8.98 -7.38
CA THR A 398 -9.33 -10.05 -7.40
C THR A 398 -9.95 -10.22 -8.78
N THR A 399 -10.20 -11.46 -9.15
CA THR A 399 -10.96 -11.83 -10.35
C THR A 399 -12.46 -12.03 -10.06
N LYS A 400 -12.84 -11.99 -8.77
CA LYS A 400 -14.24 -12.18 -8.34
C LYS A 400 -15.05 -10.89 -8.51
N PRO A 401 -16.38 -10.97 -8.69
CA PRO A 401 -17.26 -9.81 -8.80
C PRO A 401 -17.15 -8.85 -7.61
N ILE A 402 -17.45 -7.58 -7.85
CA ILE A 402 -17.45 -6.53 -6.82
C ILE A 402 -18.35 -6.93 -5.65
N GLY A 403 -17.83 -6.90 -4.45
CA GLY A 403 -18.55 -7.26 -3.22
C GLY A 403 -18.44 -8.73 -2.80
N VAL A 404 -17.92 -9.62 -3.65
CA VAL A 404 -17.69 -11.04 -3.35
C VAL A 404 -16.25 -11.31 -2.97
N GLY A 405 -15.29 -10.75 -3.73
CA GLY A 405 -13.86 -10.86 -3.45
C GLY A 405 -13.31 -9.56 -2.84
N THR A 406 -12.59 -9.64 -1.74
CA THR A 406 -11.90 -8.49 -1.13
C THR A 406 -10.54 -8.20 -1.78
N GLY A 407 -9.97 -9.18 -2.50
CA GLY A 407 -8.62 -9.10 -3.08
C GLY A 407 -7.50 -9.04 -2.05
N LEU A 408 -7.77 -9.34 -0.78
CA LEU A 408 -6.82 -9.23 0.33
C LEU A 408 -6.34 -10.58 0.87
N GLY A 409 -7.07 -11.66 0.62
CA GLY A 409 -6.75 -12.96 1.21
C GLY A 409 -5.32 -13.42 0.87
N LEU A 410 -4.93 -13.38 -0.40
CA LEU A 410 -3.61 -13.82 -0.85
C LEU A 410 -2.51 -12.84 -0.44
N SER A 411 -2.74 -11.54 -0.47
CA SER A 411 -1.75 -10.54 -0.02
C SER A 411 -1.50 -10.63 1.50
N ILE A 412 -2.54 -10.88 2.29
CA ILE A 412 -2.41 -11.14 3.74
C ILE A 412 -1.65 -12.46 3.97
N SER A 413 -1.99 -13.52 3.21
CA SER A 413 -1.28 -14.81 3.31
C SER A 413 0.20 -14.67 3.00
N TYR A 414 0.55 -13.91 1.97
CA TYR A 414 1.94 -13.61 1.62
C TYR A 414 2.67 -12.90 2.77
N GLN A 415 2.06 -11.85 3.34
CA GLN A 415 2.66 -11.13 4.47
C GLN A 415 2.83 -11.99 5.71
N ILE A 416 1.85 -12.84 6.02
CA ILE A 416 1.94 -13.75 7.16
C ILE A 416 3.13 -14.68 6.97
N ILE A 417 3.26 -15.30 5.81
CA ILE A 417 4.31 -16.28 5.56
C ILE A 417 5.67 -15.61 5.42
N VAL A 418 5.78 -14.56 4.60
CA VAL A 418 7.07 -13.94 4.27
C VAL A 418 7.52 -12.96 5.36
N ASP A 419 6.68 -11.97 5.71
CA ASP A 419 7.09 -10.90 6.61
C ASP A 419 7.10 -11.32 8.09
N ARG A 420 6.18 -12.24 8.49
CA ARG A 420 6.03 -12.64 9.88
C ARG A 420 6.75 -13.93 10.25
N HIS A 421 6.78 -14.89 9.33
CA HIS A 421 7.39 -16.21 9.59
C HIS A 421 8.74 -16.40 8.88
N GLY A 422 9.19 -15.43 8.04
CA GLY A 422 10.45 -15.55 7.30
C GLY A 422 10.45 -16.70 6.31
N GLY A 423 9.27 -17.12 5.88
CA GLY A 423 9.06 -18.22 4.93
C GLY A 423 8.90 -17.75 3.49
N GLN A 424 8.41 -18.64 2.63
CA GLN A 424 8.10 -18.36 1.23
C GLN A 424 6.69 -18.86 0.88
N LEU A 425 5.99 -18.15 -0.01
CA LEU A 425 4.68 -18.54 -0.54
C LEU A 425 4.74 -18.50 -2.06
N HIS A 426 4.61 -19.66 -2.68
CA HIS A 426 4.67 -19.84 -4.12
C HIS A 426 3.30 -20.25 -4.67
N CYS A 427 3.03 -19.88 -5.92
CA CYS A 427 1.86 -20.29 -6.67
C CYS A 427 2.28 -20.85 -8.01
N PHE A 428 1.91 -22.09 -8.29
CA PHE A 428 2.11 -22.75 -9.56
C PHE A 428 0.73 -23.07 -10.14
N SER A 429 0.39 -22.51 -11.28
CA SER A 429 -0.94 -22.70 -11.85
C SER A 429 -0.89 -22.64 -13.37
N LYS A 430 -1.79 -23.39 -13.99
CA LYS A 430 -2.01 -23.34 -15.43
C LYS A 430 -3.51 -23.38 -15.71
N SER A 431 -3.96 -22.52 -16.59
CA SER A 431 -5.37 -22.43 -16.95
C SER A 431 -5.91 -23.79 -17.42
N GLY A 432 -6.97 -24.28 -16.77
CA GLY A 432 -7.60 -25.55 -17.04
C GLY A 432 -6.94 -26.78 -16.41
N GLU A 433 -5.80 -26.63 -15.69
CA GLU A 433 -5.10 -27.74 -15.04
C GLU A 433 -5.13 -27.68 -13.50
N GLY A 434 -5.59 -26.54 -12.92
CA GLY A 434 -5.66 -26.34 -11.49
C GLY A 434 -4.59 -25.42 -10.94
N THR A 435 -4.51 -25.33 -9.59
CA THR A 435 -3.57 -24.48 -8.89
C THR A 435 -2.90 -25.22 -7.75
N GLU A 436 -1.61 -24.97 -7.56
CA GLU A 436 -0.82 -25.41 -6.42
C GLU A 436 -0.27 -24.19 -5.69
N PHE A 437 -0.60 -24.05 -4.40
CA PHE A 437 0.06 -23.14 -3.47
C PHE A 437 1.03 -23.92 -2.60
N VAL A 438 2.28 -23.43 -2.52
CA VAL A 438 3.33 -24.01 -1.69
C VAL A 438 3.70 -23.00 -0.61
N ILE A 439 3.56 -23.41 0.65
CA ILE A 439 3.93 -22.65 1.84
C ILE A 439 5.20 -23.27 2.40
N GLU A 440 6.27 -22.50 2.46
CA GLU A 440 7.51 -22.91 3.09
C GLU A 440 7.74 -22.08 4.35
N ILE A 441 7.91 -22.71 5.51
CA ILE A 441 8.18 -22.02 6.78
C ILE A 441 9.31 -22.70 7.55
N PRO A 442 10.14 -21.92 8.27
CA PRO A 442 11.17 -22.49 9.12
C PRO A 442 10.55 -23.21 10.33
N ILE A 443 11.16 -24.33 10.74
CA ILE A 443 10.76 -25.10 11.91
C ILE A 443 10.98 -24.28 13.18
N THR A 444 12.09 -23.53 13.24
CA THR A 444 12.43 -22.62 14.34
C THR A 444 12.64 -21.22 13.79
N GLN A 445 12.11 -20.20 14.47
CA GLN A 445 12.28 -18.82 14.01
C GLN A 445 13.69 -18.30 14.34
N PRO A 446 14.36 -17.60 13.41
CA PRO A 446 15.65 -16.97 13.67
C PRO A 446 15.46 -15.84 14.69
N GLY A 447 15.85 -16.03 15.94
CA GLY A 447 15.81 -15.01 16.98
C GLY A 447 15.39 -15.46 18.39
N ASN A 448 15.06 -16.74 18.60
CA ASN A 448 14.67 -17.30 19.89
C ASN A 448 15.67 -18.40 20.34
N SER A 449 16.95 -18.11 20.25
CA SER A 449 18.01 -18.93 20.87
C SER A 449 18.62 -18.20 22.06
#